data_4077a6fa6670e205432c264601457de8
#
_entry.id   4077a6fa6670e205432c264601457de8
#
_cell.length_a   1.000
_cell.length_b   1.000
_cell.length_c   1.000
_cell.angle_alpha   90.00
_cell.angle_beta   90.00
_cell.angle_gamma   90.00
#
_symmetry.space_group_name_H-M   'P 1'
#
loop_
_entity.id
_entity.type
_entity.pdbx_description
1 polymer ?
#
loop_
_entity_poly.entity_id
_entity_poly.type
_entity_poly.pdbx_seq_one_letter_code
_entity_poly.pdbx_strand_id
1 'polypeptide(L)'
;MHNTAIKTAPNDNVAIVATPTGLKRGSIVLGTTVLVEEIPMGHKVALQTLEMGDEVRRYGQVIGYATRTIEKGSWVNEGNISLPEPPKLEVIEYKPVLPPVEDDEELKAQLRKVSFMGYRNADGSVGTKNVLAITTSVQCVAGITNFIENKIRKELLPLYPNVDDVVAFNHSYGCGVAIDAPGAIVPIRTIKNIAQNPNFGGEVMIIGLGCEKLRPEKIAPPSGEGGLSILYLQDERFEGFYEMVDGIMELAETHLQKLNQRQRTRCSVADLVVGMQCGGSDAFSGLTGNPVSGFAADLIVKAGGTVFFSEVTEVRDAIHLLVPRAMDETVAQKLKDEMAWYDNYLYQGQADRSANTTPGNKGGGLSNIVEKALGSVAKSGTSPIVDVVSPGEKVRKKGLNFVATPASDFACGTLQLAAGMNMHVFITGRGTPYGLNMVPVIKVSSNSKLANRWHDLIDFDAGPVAFGEKTIEEMGWALFHLILEVASGTKKVATDKLGLYNDLVLFNPGPLT
;
A
#
# COMPACT_ATOMS: atom_id res chain seq x y z
N MET A 1 4.99 30.93 15.05
CA MET A 1 6.42 30.52 15.03
C MET A 1 6.45 29.12 14.47
N HIS A 2 7.12 28.93 13.33
CA HIS A 2 7.27 27.57 12.79
C HIS A 2 8.11 26.74 13.76
N ASN A 3 7.66 25.52 14.07
CA ASN A 3 8.43 24.57 14.88
C ASN A 3 9.76 24.28 14.20
N THR A 4 10.87 24.59 14.86
CA THR A 4 12.21 24.27 14.34
C THR A 4 12.58 22.80 14.56
N ALA A 5 11.97 22.17 15.57
CA ALA A 5 12.08 20.75 15.87
C ALA A 5 10.79 20.21 16.51
N ILE A 6 10.52 18.93 16.31
CA ILE A 6 9.29 18.25 16.75
C ILE A 6 9.65 17.11 17.68
N LYS A 7 9.08 17.12 18.87
CA LYS A 7 9.08 16.03 19.85
C LYS A 7 7.74 15.30 19.75
N THR A 8 7.73 13.98 19.57
CA THR A 8 6.52 13.22 19.27
C THR A 8 5.76 12.73 20.50
N ALA A 9 6.49 12.47 21.59
CA ALA A 9 5.90 12.05 22.87
C ALA A 9 6.60 12.72 24.05
N PRO A 10 5.92 12.89 25.20
CA PRO A 10 6.51 13.57 26.36
C PRO A 10 7.82 12.96 26.86
N ASN A 11 7.98 11.64 26.76
CA ASN A 11 9.16 10.87 27.20
C ASN A 11 10.22 10.67 26.11
N ASP A 12 10.06 11.25 24.92
CA ASP A 12 11.10 11.21 23.88
C ASP A 12 12.33 12.01 24.36
N ASN A 13 13.52 11.49 24.11
CA ASN A 13 14.79 12.15 24.39
C ASN A 13 15.51 12.62 23.13
N VAL A 14 14.82 12.54 21.99
CA VAL A 14 15.22 13.13 20.72
C VAL A 14 14.06 13.96 20.12
N ALA A 15 14.42 14.92 19.26
CA ALA A 15 13.45 15.66 18.45
C ALA A 15 13.88 15.68 16.99
N ILE A 16 12.90 15.79 16.05
CA ILE A 16 13.15 15.83 14.60
C ILE A 16 13.28 17.27 14.15
N VAL A 17 14.36 17.58 13.43
CA VAL A 17 14.55 18.91 12.81
C VAL A 17 13.53 19.08 11.68
N ALA A 18 12.63 20.07 11.83
CA ALA A 18 11.56 20.35 10.88
C ALA A 18 11.95 21.40 9.82
N THR A 19 12.94 22.25 10.10
CA THR A 19 13.38 23.32 9.20
C THR A 19 13.85 22.76 7.85
N PRO A 20 13.30 23.23 6.70
CA PRO A 20 13.60 22.67 5.36
C PRO A 20 15.06 22.71 4.94
N THR A 21 15.86 23.66 5.48
CA THR A 21 17.30 23.79 5.22
C THR A 21 18.17 23.03 6.22
N GLY A 22 17.56 22.33 7.20
CA GLY A 22 18.26 21.85 8.38
C GLY A 22 18.58 23.00 9.36
N LEU A 23 19.29 22.68 10.42
CA LEU A 23 19.69 23.63 11.47
C LEU A 23 21.20 23.61 11.65
N LYS A 24 21.81 24.80 11.72
CA LYS A 24 23.25 24.96 11.89
C LYS A 24 23.67 24.82 13.35
N ARG A 25 24.95 24.50 13.58
CA ARG A 25 25.58 24.59 14.90
C ARG A 25 25.24 25.92 15.59
N GLY A 26 24.93 25.88 16.87
CA GLY A 26 24.54 27.04 17.67
C GLY A 26 23.05 27.39 17.58
N SER A 27 22.26 26.76 16.69
CA SER A 27 20.79 26.92 16.70
C SER A 27 20.18 26.38 17.98
N ILE A 28 19.11 27.03 18.45
CA ILE A 28 18.39 26.60 19.66
C ILE A 28 17.08 25.93 19.24
N VAL A 29 16.85 24.70 19.72
CA VAL A 29 15.61 23.94 19.51
C VAL A 29 14.87 23.74 20.83
N LEU A 30 13.52 23.74 20.77
CA LEU A 30 12.62 23.57 21.90
C LEU A 30 12.99 24.49 23.10
N GLY A 31 13.54 25.67 22.81
CA GLY A 31 13.86 26.71 23.78
C GLY A 31 15.10 26.46 24.68
N THR A 32 15.62 25.24 24.73
CA THR A 32 16.65 24.86 25.72
C THR A 32 17.84 24.06 25.17
N THR A 33 17.77 23.52 23.96
CA THR A 33 18.83 22.67 23.40
C THR A 33 19.58 23.40 22.32
N VAL A 34 20.87 23.66 22.56
CA VAL A 34 21.79 24.29 21.59
C VAL A 34 22.45 23.19 20.77
N LEU A 35 22.39 23.28 19.45
CA LEU A 35 23.05 22.32 18.55
C LEU A 35 24.55 22.47 18.61
N VAL A 36 25.26 21.36 18.76
CA VAL A 36 26.73 21.30 18.76
C VAL A 36 27.32 21.06 17.36
N GLU A 37 26.45 20.68 16.42
CA GLU A 37 26.80 20.44 15.02
C GLU A 37 25.62 20.79 14.10
N GLU A 38 25.84 20.77 12.78
CA GLU A 38 24.75 20.97 11.81
C GLU A 38 23.93 19.67 11.67
N ILE A 39 22.59 19.80 11.72
CA ILE A 39 21.66 18.66 11.63
C ILE A 39 20.70 18.89 10.47
N PRO A 40 20.65 17.96 9.49
CA PRO A 40 19.76 18.08 8.33
C PRO A 40 18.28 17.96 8.70
N MET A 41 17.40 18.45 7.80
CA MET A 41 15.95 18.27 7.92
C MET A 41 15.59 16.77 8.02
N GLY A 42 14.68 16.45 8.94
CA GLY A 42 14.23 15.07 9.20
C GLY A 42 15.09 14.31 10.19
N HIS A 43 16.31 14.78 10.45
CA HIS A 43 17.22 14.09 11.37
C HIS A 43 16.99 14.47 12.84
N LYS A 44 17.44 13.60 13.73
CA LYS A 44 17.21 13.70 15.17
C LYS A 44 18.31 14.49 15.88
N VAL A 45 17.90 15.33 16.82
CA VAL A 45 18.77 15.99 17.80
C VAL A 45 18.56 15.37 19.18
N ALA A 46 19.65 15.08 19.91
CA ALA A 46 19.60 14.65 21.30
C ALA A 46 19.13 15.81 22.21
N LEU A 47 18.09 15.61 23.00
CA LEU A 47 17.55 16.61 23.93
C LEU A 47 18.22 16.57 25.31
N GLN A 48 19.00 15.53 25.57
CA GLN A 48 19.83 15.30 26.76
C GLN A 48 21.10 14.55 26.35
N THR A 49 22.10 14.54 27.21
CA THR A 49 23.26 13.66 27.02
C THR A 49 22.82 12.22 27.24
N LEU A 50 23.23 11.32 26.34
CA LEU A 50 22.98 9.90 26.40
C LEU A 50 24.34 9.20 26.53
N GLU A 51 24.51 8.42 27.58
CA GLU A 51 25.70 7.61 27.77
C GLU A 51 25.63 6.33 26.93
N MET A 52 26.77 5.67 26.73
CA MET A 52 26.81 4.37 26.04
C MET A 52 25.87 3.36 26.71
N GLY A 53 24.95 2.77 25.93
CA GLY A 53 23.93 1.84 26.40
C GLY A 53 22.59 2.48 26.75
N ASP A 54 22.50 3.82 26.84
CA ASP A 54 21.24 4.51 27.11
C ASP A 54 20.23 4.32 25.97
N GLU A 55 18.97 4.25 26.35
CA GLU A 55 17.86 4.16 25.41
C GLU A 55 17.67 5.46 24.62
N VAL A 56 17.52 5.35 23.31
CA VAL A 56 17.06 6.42 22.43
C VAL A 56 15.57 6.24 22.21
N ARG A 57 14.77 7.25 22.57
CA ARG A 57 13.31 7.17 22.55
C ARG A 57 12.70 8.15 21.55
N ARG A 58 11.80 7.61 20.72
CA ARG A 58 10.91 8.36 19.82
C ARG A 58 9.55 7.68 19.77
N TYR A 59 8.47 8.43 19.55
CA TYR A 59 7.08 7.95 19.63
C TYR A 59 6.74 7.33 21.00
N GLY A 60 7.43 7.74 22.06
CA GLY A 60 7.28 7.14 23.37
C GLY A 60 7.92 5.74 23.50
N GLN A 61 8.59 5.24 22.46
CA GLN A 61 9.16 3.90 22.36
C GLN A 61 10.68 3.94 22.20
N VAL A 62 11.35 2.85 22.55
CA VAL A 62 12.80 2.69 22.34
C VAL A 62 13.03 2.39 20.85
N ILE A 63 13.81 3.26 20.18
CA ILE A 63 14.21 3.07 18.79
C ILE A 63 15.65 2.57 18.63
N GLY A 64 16.42 2.53 19.69
CA GLY A 64 17.82 2.10 19.70
C GLY A 64 18.49 2.34 21.03
N TYR A 65 19.76 1.93 21.11
CA TYR A 65 20.63 2.18 22.25
C TYR A 65 21.87 2.93 21.80
N ALA A 66 22.30 3.94 22.54
CA ALA A 66 23.50 4.71 22.23
C ALA A 66 24.74 3.78 22.21
N THR A 67 25.53 3.82 21.13
CA THR A 67 26.76 3.01 20.99
C THR A 67 27.99 3.72 21.54
N ARG A 68 27.85 5.00 21.88
CA ARG A 68 28.84 5.89 22.50
C ARG A 68 28.11 7.02 23.21
N THR A 69 28.80 7.80 24.01
CA THR A 69 28.23 9.04 24.56
C THR A 69 27.81 9.98 23.42
N ILE A 70 26.55 10.41 23.46
CA ILE A 70 25.93 11.38 22.55
C ILE A 70 25.58 12.63 23.37
N GLU A 71 26.31 13.71 23.17
CA GLU A 71 26.10 14.94 23.92
C GLU A 71 24.74 15.58 23.58
N LYS A 72 24.14 16.29 24.53
CA LYS A 72 22.96 17.11 24.28
C LYS A 72 23.21 18.08 23.12
N GLY A 73 22.32 18.13 22.14
CA GLY A 73 22.45 18.96 20.93
C GLY A 73 23.18 18.27 19.77
N SER A 74 23.67 17.04 19.93
CA SER A 74 24.28 16.27 18.86
C SER A 74 23.28 15.59 17.95
N TRP A 75 23.72 15.25 16.74
CA TRP A 75 22.96 14.49 15.75
C TRP A 75 22.88 13.01 16.15
N VAL A 76 21.67 12.48 16.28
CA VAL A 76 21.39 11.05 16.50
C VAL A 76 21.03 10.39 15.17
N ASN A 77 21.79 9.38 14.79
CA ASN A 77 21.65 8.67 13.51
C ASN A 77 22.08 7.20 13.62
N GLU A 78 21.98 6.46 12.53
CA GLU A 78 22.34 5.05 12.46
C GLU A 78 23.80 4.72 12.83
N GLY A 79 24.70 5.71 12.80
CA GLY A 79 26.12 5.53 13.14
C GLY A 79 26.42 5.58 14.64
N ASN A 80 25.45 6.04 15.45
CA ASN A 80 25.62 6.18 16.90
C ASN A 80 24.53 5.54 17.77
N ILE A 81 23.63 4.76 17.12
CA ILE A 81 22.66 3.91 17.83
C ILE A 81 22.69 2.48 17.29
N SER A 82 22.50 1.51 18.18
CA SER A 82 22.33 0.09 17.81
C SER A 82 20.86 -0.28 17.67
N LEU A 83 20.59 -1.27 16.80
CA LEU A 83 19.24 -1.80 16.57
C LEU A 83 18.80 -2.63 17.80
N PRO A 84 17.61 -2.42 18.36
CA PRO A 84 17.04 -3.27 19.40
C PRO A 84 16.74 -4.68 18.88
N GLU A 85 16.73 -5.66 19.80
CA GLU A 85 16.21 -6.99 19.48
C GLU A 85 14.72 -6.92 19.11
N PRO A 86 14.25 -7.74 18.17
CA PRO A 86 12.85 -7.74 17.78
C PRO A 86 11.97 -8.22 18.96
N PRO A 87 10.76 -7.69 19.09
CA PRO A 87 9.81 -8.20 20.07
C PRO A 87 9.57 -9.70 19.87
N LYS A 88 9.71 -10.49 20.94
CA LYS A 88 9.44 -11.93 20.90
C LYS A 88 7.94 -12.16 20.80
N LEU A 89 7.49 -12.82 19.74
CA LEU A 89 6.06 -13.00 19.45
C LEU A 89 5.34 -13.81 20.52
N GLU A 90 6.03 -14.75 21.14
CA GLU A 90 5.50 -15.67 22.15
C GLU A 90 5.13 -14.96 23.46
N VAL A 91 5.82 -13.87 23.79
CA VAL A 91 5.57 -13.11 25.05
C VAL A 91 4.54 -11.99 24.87
N ILE A 92 4.10 -11.73 23.63
CA ILE A 92 3.08 -10.70 23.38
C ILE A 92 1.72 -11.29 23.70
N GLU A 93 1.17 -10.93 24.85
CA GLU A 93 -0.17 -11.33 25.26
C GLU A 93 -1.23 -10.50 24.57
N TYR A 94 -2.35 -11.14 24.22
CA TYR A 94 -3.53 -10.42 23.76
C TYR A 94 -4.24 -9.80 24.97
N LYS A 95 -4.10 -8.50 25.11
CA LYS A 95 -4.84 -7.67 26.06
C LYS A 95 -5.56 -6.59 25.26
N PRO A 96 -6.86 -6.74 24.98
CA PRO A 96 -7.55 -5.80 24.10
C PRO A 96 -7.53 -4.40 24.70
N VAL A 97 -6.97 -3.48 23.94
CA VAL A 97 -7.10 -2.04 24.12
C VAL A 97 -7.94 -1.57 22.96
N LEU A 98 -9.24 -1.78 23.07
CA LEU A 98 -10.16 -1.18 22.12
C LEU A 98 -10.10 0.32 22.34
N PRO A 99 -10.04 1.13 21.26
CA PRO A 99 -10.15 2.58 21.41
C PRO A 99 -11.41 2.84 22.25
N PRO A 100 -11.38 3.87 23.13
CA PRO A 100 -12.59 4.27 23.82
C PRO A 100 -13.64 4.42 22.74
N VAL A 101 -14.72 3.67 22.89
CA VAL A 101 -15.92 3.88 22.10
C VAL A 101 -16.47 5.22 22.58
N GLU A 102 -15.85 6.30 22.13
CA GLU A 102 -16.61 7.51 21.90
C GLU A 102 -17.55 7.11 20.78
N ASP A 103 -18.70 6.62 21.21
CA ASP A 103 -19.80 6.29 20.32
C ASP A 103 -20.30 7.59 19.71
N ASP A 104 -19.55 8.08 18.77
CA ASP A 104 -20.03 9.12 17.87
C ASP A 104 -20.93 8.45 16.82
N GLU A 105 -22.04 7.86 17.33
CA GLU A 105 -23.08 7.28 16.48
C GLU A 105 -23.65 8.32 15.53
N GLU A 106 -23.61 9.60 15.90
CA GLU A 106 -23.98 10.70 15.03
C GLU A 106 -23.02 10.83 13.85
N LEU A 107 -21.71 10.84 14.09
CA LEU A 107 -20.69 10.86 13.03
C LEU A 107 -20.79 9.61 12.14
N LYS A 108 -20.92 8.43 12.74
CA LYS A 108 -21.12 7.19 11.97
C LYS A 108 -22.37 7.27 11.11
N ALA A 109 -23.49 7.78 11.64
CA ALA A 109 -24.74 7.95 10.89
C ALA A 109 -24.59 8.97 9.75
N GLN A 110 -23.81 10.04 9.95
CA GLN A 110 -23.50 11.01 8.90
C GLN A 110 -22.61 10.38 7.83
N LEU A 111 -21.52 9.70 8.20
CA LEU A 111 -20.58 9.05 7.29
C LEU A 111 -21.25 7.97 6.44
N ARG A 112 -22.18 7.18 7.00
CA ARG A 112 -22.93 6.16 6.28
C ARG A 112 -23.84 6.73 5.17
N LYS A 113 -24.16 8.04 5.21
CA LYS A 113 -24.91 8.74 4.15
C LYS A 113 -24.01 9.27 3.04
N VAL A 114 -22.71 9.31 3.27
CA VAL A 114 -21.73 9.75 2.27
C VAL A 114 -21.64 8.74 1.14
N SER A 115 -21.52 9.22 -0.07
CA SER A 115 -21.53 8.41 -1.28
C SER A 115 -20.52 8.91 -2.30
N PHE A 116 -20.18 8.04 -3.23
CA PHE A 116 -19.37 8.35 -4.41
C PHE A 116 -20.04 7.79 -5.66
N MET A 117 -19.58 8.20 -6.84
CA MET A 117 -20.06 7.70 -8.11
C MET A 117 -19.17 6.55 -8.60
N GLY A 118 -19.64 5.30 -8.47
CA GLY A 118 -18.89 4.08 -8.82
C GLY A 118 -19.60 3.20 -9.83
N TYR A 119 -18.92 2.20 -10.33
CA TYR A 119 -19.45 1.19 -11.25
C TYR A 119 -19.90 -0.04 -10.47
N ARG A 120 -21.20 -0.21 -10.29
CA ARG A 120 -21.74 -1.38 -9.58
C ARG A 120 -21.70 -2.62 -10.46
N ASN A 121 -21.17 -3.70 -9.95
CA ASN A 121 -21.07 -5.00 -10.61
C ASN A 121 -22.25 -5.90 -10.23
N ALA A 122 -22.47 -6.96 -11.02
CA ALA A 122 -23.56 -7.92 -10.80
C ALA A 122 -23.41 -8.68 -9.47
N ASP A 123 -22.18 -8.89 -9.00
CA ASP A 123 -21.86 -9.54 -7.71
C ASP A 123 -22.02 -8.59 -6.50
N GLY A 124 -22.45 -7.34 -6.73
CA GLY A 124 -22.59 -6.31 -5.72
C GLY A 124 -21.33 -5.53 -5.39
N SER A 125 -20.15 -5.92 -5.88
CA SER A 125 -18.92 -5.14 -5.74
C SER A 125 -18.99 -3.83 -6.53
N VAL A 126 -18.11 -2.88 -6.21
CA VAL A 126 -18.11 -1.56 -6.86
C VAL A 126 -16.71 -1.22 -7.36
N GLY A 127 -16.60 -0.92 -8.65
CA GLY A 127 -15.38 -0.37 -9.25
C GLY A 127 -15.31 1.15 -9.14
N THR A 128 -14.11 1.68 -9.03
CA THR A 128 -13.77 3.11 -9.13
C THR A 128 -13.25 3.47 -10.51
N LYS A 129 -12.84 2.47 -11.27
CA LYS A 129 -12.47 2.53 -12.70
C LYS A 129 -13.28 1.53 -13.51
N ASN A 130 -13.24 1.66 -14.82
CA ASN A 130 -13.86 0.76 -15.78
C ASN A 130 -12.80 0.34 -16.81
N VAL A 131 -12.13 -0.78 -16.57
CA VAL A 131 -10.92 -1.20 -17.29
C VAL A 131 -11.13 -2.57 -17.91
N LEU A 132 -10.72 -2.74 -19.17
CA LEU A 132 -10.60 -4.05 -19.79
C LEU A 132 -9.33 -4.74 -19.28
N ALA A 133 -9.46 -5.93 -18.69
CA ALA A 133 -8.32 -6.71 -18.22
C ALA A 133 -7.98 -7.84 -19.18
N ILE A 134 -6.68 -8.00 -19.46
CA ILE A 134 -6.10 -9.15 -20.12
C ILE A 134 -5.16 -9.82 -19.13
N THR A 135 -5.39 -11.10 -18.83
CA THR A 135 -4.51 -11.88 -17.95
C THR A 135 -3.97 -13.10 -18.69
N THR A 136 -2.96 -13.73 -18.12
CA THR A 136 -2.35 -14.95 -18.68
C THR A 136 -2.04 -15.95 -17.58
N SER A 137 -1.94 -17.22 -17.97
CA SER A 137 -1.46 -18.30 -17.11
C SER A 137 0.06 -18.54 -17.22
N VAL A 138 0.72 -17.92 -18.21
CA VAL A 138 2.12 -18.20 -18.51
C VAL A 138 2.85 -17.04 -19.18
N GLN A 139 4.08 -16.80 -18.78
CA GLN A 139 4.91 -15.72 -19.34
C GLN A 139 5.14 -15.81 -20.86
N CYS A 140 5.08 -17.00 -21.45
CA CYS A 140 5.33 -17.21 -22.88
C CYS A 140 4.47 -16.31 -23.78
N VAL A 141 3.29 -15.91 -23.33
CA VAL A 141 2.37 -15.07 -24.12
C VAL A 141 2.52 -13.57 -23.83
N ALA A 142 3.36 -13.16 -22.87
CA ALA A 142 3.49 -11.78 -22.45
C ALA A 142 3.83 -10.80 -23.59
N GLY A 143 4.67 -11.22 -24.54
CA GLY A 143 4.99 -10.40 -25.72
C GLY A 143 3.77 -10.10 -26.59
N ILE A 144 2.89 -11.08 -26.79
CA ILE A 144 1.66 -10.91 -27.55
C ILE A 144 0.65 -10.06 -26.78
N THR A 145 0.46 -10.31 -25.49
CA THR A 145 -0.47 -9.52 -24.66
C THR A 145 -0.06 -8.06 -24.58
N ASN A 146 1.23 -7.72 -24.48
CA ASN A 146 1.73 -6.35 -24.56
C ASN A 146 1.47 -5.72 -25.94
N PHE A 147 1.69 -6.47 -27.01
CA PHE A 147 1.39 -5.99 -28.37
C PHE A 147 -0.10 -5.67 -28.51
N ILE A 148 -0.97 -6.58 -28.06
CA ILE A 148 -2.43 -6.43 -28.09
C ILE A 148 -2.91 -5.26 -27.25
N GLU A 149 -2.42 -5.13 -26.01
CA GLU A 149 -2.75 -3.99 -25.13
C GLU A 149 -2.53 -2.66 -25.84
N ASN A 150 -1.34 -2.50 -26.45
CA ASN A 150 -1.01 -1.29 -27.20
C ASN A 150 -1.90 -1.10 -28.43
N LYS A 151 -2.23 -2.18 -29.14
CA LYS A 151 -3.10 -2.14 -30.31
C LYS A 151 -4.54 -1.77 -29.92
N ILE A 152 -5.10 -2.39 -28.87
CA ILE A 152 -6.44 -2.06 -28.34
C ILE A 152 -6.49 -0.59 -27.91
N ARG A 153 -5.49 -0.13 -27.14
CA ARG A 153 -5.42 1.26 -26.66
C ARG A 153 -5.43 2.27 -27.80
N LYS A 154 -4.78 1.94 -28.91
CA LYS A 154 -4.66 2.82 -30.07
C LYS A 154 -5.88 2.74 -31.00
N GLU A 155 -6.40 1.55 -31.26
CA GLU A 155 -7.37 1.34 -32.35
C GLU A 155 -8.80 1.16 -31.87
N LEU A 156 -9.03 0.51 -30.72
CA LEU A 156 -10.38 0.22 -30.21
C LEU A 156 -10.82 1.17 -29.10
N LEU A 157 -9.97 1.41 -28.11
CA LEU A 157 -10.35 2.19 -26.91
C LEU A 157 -10.98 3.55 -27.22
N PRO A 158 -10.52 4.32 -28.23
CA PRO A 158 -11.16 5.59 -28.61
C PRO A 158 -12.63 5.47 -29.05
N LEU A 159 -13.07 4.28 -29.45
CA LEU A 159 -14.45 4.00 -29.86
C LEU A 159 -15.38 3.71 -28.66
N TYR A 160 -14.81 3.52 -27.48
CA TYR A 160 -15.51 3.11 -26.25
C TYR A 160 -15.28 4.12 -25.10
N PRO A 161 -15.88 5.31 -25.16
CA PRO A 161 -15.56 6.44 -24.28
C PRO A 161 -15.88 6.23 -22.79
N ASN A 162 -16.68 5.22 -22.43
CA ASN A 162 -16.96 4.88 -21.04
C ASN A 162 -15.95 3.89 -20.45
N VAL A 163 -14.97 3.43 -21.22
CA VAL A 163 -13.90 2.54 -20.74
C VAL A 163 -12.66 3.39 -20.49
N ASP A 164 -12.14 3.33 -19.25
CA ASP A 164 -11.03 4.18 -18.82
C ASP A 164 -9.70 3.77 -19.44
N ASP A 165 -9.42 2.46 -19.57
CA ASP A 165 -8.19 1.92 -20.16
C ASP A 165 -8.32 0.41 -20.44
N VAL A 166 -7.25 -0.17 -21.01
CA VAL A 166 -7.00 -1.59 -21.12
C VAL A 166 -5.69 -1.91 -20.38
N VAL A 167 -5.61 -3.05 -19.71
CA VAL A 167 -4.41 -3.47 -19.00
C VAL A 167 -4.12 -4.95 -19.24
N ALA A 168 -2.89 -5.26 -19.65
CA ALA A 168 -2.38 -6.62 -19.69
C ALA A 168 -1.66 -6.94 -18.37
N PHE A 169 -2.20 -7.87 -17.60
CA PHE A 169 -1.56 -8.39 -16.41
C PHE A 169 -0.54 -9.46 -16.79
N ASN A 170 0.65 -9.02 -17.19
CA ASN A 170 1.77 -9.89 -17.50
C ASN A 170 2.58 -10.20 -16.24
N HIS A 171 3.14 -11.41 -16.17
CA HIS A 171 3.93 -11.88 -15.04
C HIS A 171 4.95 -12.93 -15.48
N SER A 172 5.98 -13.14 -14.66
CA SER A 172 7.07 -14.10 -14.91
C SER A 172 6.77 -15.52 -14.41
N TYR A 173 5.50 -15.91 -14.27
CA TYR A 173 5.07 -17.18 -13.68
C TYR A 173 4.47 -18.12 -14.73
N GLY A 174 4.25 -19.38 -14.36
CA GLY A 174 3.48 -20.37 -15.14
C GLY A 174 4.30 -21.38 -15.92
N CYS A 175 5.53 -21.05 -16.36
CA CYS A 175 6.46 -22.00 -16.98
C CYS A 175 7.40 -22.58 -15.90
N GLY A 176 7.64 -23.89 -15.94
CA GLY A 176 8.54 -24.56 -15.00
C GLY A 176 8.07 -24.50 -13.53
N VAL A 177 6.77 -24.40 -13.30
CA VAL A 177 6.20 -24.24 -11.95
C VAL A 177 5.84 -25.60 -11.37
N ALA A 178 6.24 -25.84 -10.12
CA ALA A 178 5.71 -26.93 -9.30
C ALA A 178 4.37 -26.49 -8.70
N ILE A 179 3.28 -26.56 -9.48
CA ILE A 179 1.96 -25.99 -9.13
C ILE A 179 1.32 -26.57 -7.86
N ASP A 180 1.77 -27.74 -7.44
CA ASP A 180 1.29 -28.43 -6.23
C ASP A 180 2.21 -28.20 -5.02
N ALA A 181 3.31 -27.46 -5.17
CA ALA A 181 4.19 -27.10 -4.06
C ALA A 181 3.48 -26.08 -3.13
N PRO A 182 3.63 -26.17 -1.79
CA PRO A 182 2.93 -25.30 -0.86
C PRO A 182 3.11 -23.81 -1.14
N GLY A 183 4.30 -23.37 -1.55
CA GLY A 183 4.57 -21.97 -1.88
C GLY A 183 3.93 -21.49 -3.18
N ALA A 184 3.55 -22.40 -4.11
CA ALA A 184 2.94 -22.04 -5.39
C ALA A 184 1.51 -21.51 -5.24
N ILE A 185 0.86 -21.77 -4.12
CA ILE A 185 -0.49 -21.24 -3.86
C ILE A 185 -0.52 -19.72 -3.88
N VAL A 186 0.52 -19.04 -3.41
CA VAL A 186 0.56 -17.58 -3.31
C VAL A 186 0.48 -16.91 -4.69
N PRO A 187 1.38 -17.14 -5.65
CA PRO A 187 1.27 -16.53 -6.98
C PRO A 187 0.02 -16.97 -7.74
N ILE A 188 -0.40 -18.24 -7.64
CA ILE A 188 -1.58 -18.75 -8.35
C ILE A 188 -2.85 -18.04 -7.86
N ARG A 189 -3.08 -17.97 -6.52
CA ARG A 189 -4.25 -17.27 -5.97
C ARG A 189 -4.18 -15.76 -6.19
N THR A 190 -2.96 -15.18 -6.22
CA THR A 190 -2.76 -13.76 -6.54
C THR A 190 -3.28 -13.44 -7.94
N ILE A 191 -2.84 -14.18 -8.97
CA ILE A 191 -3.30 -13.99 -10.35
C ILE A 191 -4.82 -14.18 -10.44
N LYS A 192 -5.34 -15.26 -9.85
CA LYS A 192 -6.78 -15.58 -9.84
C LYS A 192 -7.61 -14.46 -9.19
N ASN A 193 -7.15 -13.92 -8.08
CA ASN A 193 -7.89 -12.90 -7.32
C ASN A 193 -7.80 -11.52 -7.98
N ILE A 194 -6.67 -11.18 -8.61
CA ILE A 194 -6.56 -9.95 -9.42
C ILE A 194 -7.57 -9.96 -10.56
N ALA A 195 -7.73 -11.10 -11.26
CA ALA A 195 -8.71 -11.23 -12.34
C ALA A 195 -10.16 -10.98 -11.90
N GLN A 196 -10.42 -10.94 -10.59
CA GLN A 196 -11.73 -10.63 -10.00
C GLN A 196 -11.79 -9.21 -9.42
N ASN A 197 -10.89 -8.30 -9.81
CA ASN A 197 -10.92 -6.94 -9.29
C ASN A 197 -12.20 -6.21 -9.73
N PRO A 198 -12.88 -5.47 -8.84
CA PRO A 198 -14.13 -4.77 -9.16
C PRO A 198 -14.04 -3.79 -10.33
N ASN A 199 -12.87 -3.25 -10.61
CA ASN A 199 -12.64 -2.29 -11.70
C ASN A 199 -12.74 -2.92 -13.10
N PHE A 200 -12.73 -4.24 -13.20
CA PHE A 200 -12.87 -4.96 -14.48
C PHE A 200 -14.31 -5.27 -14.85
N GLY A 201 -15.25 -5.10 -13.93
CA GLY A 201 -16.67 -5.33 -14.19
C GLY A 201 -17.04 -6.78 -14.56
N GLY A 202 -16.17 -7.74 -14.27
CA GLY A 202 -16.29 -9.13 -14.69
C GLY A 202 -15.79 -9.41 -16.12
N GLU A 203 -15.38 -8.38 -16.86
CA GLU A 203 -14.91 -8.49 -18.23
C GLU A 203 -13.39 -8.68 -18.26
N VAL A 204 -12.94 -9.95 -18.24
CA VAL A 204 -11.54 -10.34 -18.20
C VAL A 204 -11.25 -11.35 -19.30
N MET A 205 -10.29 -11.04 -20.15
CA MET A 205 -9.77 -11.95 -21.18
C MET A 205 -8.60 -12.73 -20.61
N ILE A 206 -8.54 -14.03 -20.91
CA ILE A 206 -7.43 -14.89 -20.50
C ILE A 206 -6.77 -15.46 -21.75
N ILE A 207 -5.50 -15.12 -21.93
CA ILE A 207 -4.70 -15.61 -23.05
C ILE A 207 -3.75 -16.69 -22.53
N GLY A 208 -3.97 -17.93 -22.96
CA GLY A 208 -3.10 -19.07 -22.68
C GLY A 208 -2.23 -19.40 -23.87
N LEU A 209 -1.15 -20.16 -23.64
CA LEU A 209 -0.34 -20.73 -24.72
C LEU A 209 -0.95 -22.02 -25.24
N GLY A 210 -1.24 -23.00 -24.35
CA GLY A 210 -1.80 -24.33 -24.65
C GLY A 210 -1.02 -25.49 -24.04
N CYS A 211 0.26 -25.30 -23.66
CA CYS A 211 1.12 -26.35 -23.09
C CYS A 211 1.53 -26.10 -21.63
N GLU A 212 1.05 -25.04 -21.02
CA GLU A 212 1.38 -24.65 -19.65
C GLU A 212 0.77 -25.59 -18.60
N LYS A 213 1.52 -25.81 -17.48
CA LYS A 213 1.01 -26.57 -16.32
C LYS A 213 -0.09 -25.82 -15.57
N LEU A 214 0.05 -24.49 -15.43
CA LEU A 214 -0.99 -23.64 -14.85
C LEU A 214 -2.00 -23.29 -15.93
N ARG A 215 -3.03 -24.12 -16.06
CA ARG A 215 -4.05 -23.91 -17.08
C ARG A 215 -4.88 -22.64 -16.83
N PRO A 216 -5.25 -21.89 -17.88
CA PRO A 216 -6.08 -20.68 -17.79
C PRO A 216 -7.35 -20.85 -16.96
N GLU A 217 -8.00 -22.01 -17.01
CA GLU A 217 -9.21 -22.30 -16.25
C GLU A 217 -9.00 -22.27 -14.73
N LYS A 218 -7.77 -22.50 -14.26
CA LYS A 218 -7.45 -22.43 -12.81
C LYS A 218 -7.39 -21.01 -12.27
N ILE A 219 -7.12 -20.04 -13.14
CA ILE A 219 -7.01 -18.62 -12.77
C ILE A 219 -8.22 -17.79 -13.21
N ALA A 220 -9.11 -18.38 -14.02
CA ALA A 220 -10.32 -17.72 -14.49
C ALA A 220 -11.22 -17.31 -13.31
N PRO A 221 -11.85 -16.12 -13.38
CA PRO A 221 -12.92 -15.79 -12.44
C PRO A 221 -14.07 -16.78 -12.59
N PRO A 222 -14.95 -16.92 -11.57
CA PRO A 222 -16.17 -17.71 -11.73
C PRO A 222 -16.93 -17.23 -12.97
N SER A 223 -17.32 -18.17 -13.84
CA SER A 223 -18.05 -17.84 -15.07
C SER A 223 -19.40 -17.22 -14.74
N GLY A 224 -19.66 -16.02 -15.27
CA GLY A 224 -21.01 -15.47 -15.40
C GLY A 224 -21.78 -16.15 -16.54
N GLU A 225 -22.97 -15.64 -16.89
CA GLU A 225 -23.83 -16.20 -17.93
C GLU A 225 -23.18 -16.29 -19.34
N GLY A 226 -22.01 -15.65 -19.58
CA GLY A 226 -21.29 -15.62 -20.86
C GLY A 226 -20.19 -16.65 -21.04
N GLY A 227 -19.93 -17.52 -20.06
CA GLY A 227 -18.82 -18.49 -20.12
C GLY A 227 -17.44 -17.89 -19.84
N LEU A 228 -16.39 -18.71 -19.98
CA LEU A 228 -14.99 -18.27 -19.81
C LEU A 228 -14.45 -17.65 -21.10
N SER A 229 -13.90 -16.45 -21.00
CA SER A 229 -13.25 -15.76 -22.13
C SER A 229 -11.78 -16.15 -22.22
N ILE A 230 -11.52 -17.40 -22.60
CA ILE A 230 -10.18 -17.98 -22.76
C ILE A 230 -9.87 -18.16 -24.23
N LEU A 231 -8.67 -17.74 -24.64
CA LEU A 231 -8.14 -17.99 -25.97
C LEU A 231 -6.75 -18.62 -25.85
N TYR A 232 -6.51 -19.71 -26.58
CA TYR A 232 -5.22 -20.38 -26.63
C TYR A 232 -4.49 -20.04 -27.92
N LEU A 233 -3.22 -19.64 -27.83
CA LEU A 233 -2.42 -19.29 -29.00
C LEU A 233 -2.09 -20.53 -29.87
N GLN A 234 -2.03 -21.73 -29.27
CA GLN A 234 -1.79 -23.00 -29.96
C GLN A 234 -3.07 -23.64 -30.54
N ASP A 235 -4.18 -22.89 -30.54
CA ASP A 235 -5.41 -23.34 -31.19
C ASP A 235 -5.16 -23.49 -32.72
N GLU A 236 -5.46 -24.67 -33.30
CA GLU A 236 -5.23 -25.00 -34.71
C GLU A 236 -5.98 -24.11 -35.71
N ARG A 237 -6.96 -23.34 -35.26
CA ARG A 237 -7.66 -22.32 -36.06
C ARG A 237 -6.78 -21.15 -36.49
N PHE A 238 -5.63 -20.92 -35.82
CA PHE A 238 -4.75 -19.79 -36.11
C PHE A 238 -3.58 -20.20 -37.01
N GLU A 239 -3.53 -19.62 -38.20
CA GLU A 239 -2.42 -19.75 -39.13
C GLU A 239 -1.49 -18.53 -39.04
N GLY A 240 -0.62 -18.51 -38.01
CA GLY A 240 0.38 -17.48 -37.84
C GLY A 240 -0.05 -16.32 -36.90
N PHE A 241 0.85 -15.35 -36.77
CA PHE A 241 0.73 -14.28 -35.78
C PHE A 241 -0.47 -13.36 -35.99
N TYR A 242 -0.77 -12.98 -37.22
CA TYR A 242 -1.81 -12.00 -37.50
C TYR A 242 -3.21 -12.54 -37.20
N GLU A 243 -3.47 -13.80 -37.48
CA GLU A 243 -4.75 -14.44 -37.13
C GLU A 243 -4.94 -14.58 -35.62
N MET A 244 -3.85 -14.90 -34.88
CA MET A 244 -3.89 -14.83 -33.40
C MET A 244 -4.27 -13.43 -32.91
N VAL A 245 -3.63 -12.39 -33.48
CA VAL A 245 -3.92 -11.00 -33.12
C VAL A 245 -5.37 -10.63 -33.41
N ASP A 246 -5.86 -10.96 -34.60
CA ASP A 246 -7.23 -10.66 -35.03
C ASP A 246 -8.25 -11.35 -34.11
N GLY A 247 -8.05 -12.63 -33.79
CA GLY A 247 -8.92 -13.35 -32.85
C GLY A 247 -8.95 -12.75 -31.44
N ILE A 248 -7.81 -12.24 -30.95
CA ILE A 248 -7.77 -11.56 -29.65
C ILE A 248 -8.44 -10.18 -29.74
N MET A 249 -8.27 -9.44 -30.84
CA MET A 249 -8.92 -8.13 -31.04
C MET A 249 -10.45 -8.26 -31.13
N GLU A 250 -10.99 -9.28 -31.81
CA GLU A 250 -12.43 -9.58 -31.86
C GLU A 250 -12.98 -9.87 -30.45
N LEU A 251 -12.24 -10.68 -29.67
CA LEU A 251 -12.62 -10.94 -28.28
C LEU A 251 -12.62 -9.66 -27.45
N ALA A 252 -11.58 -8.83 -27.60
CA ALA A 252 -11.47 -7.56 -26.89
C ALA A 252 -12.64 -6.61 -27.23
N GLU A 253 -13.02 -6.53 -28.49
CA GLU A 253 -14.16 -5.70 -28.91
C GLU A 253 -15.47 -6.12 -28.25
N THR A 254 -15.71 -7.42 -28.14
CA THR A 254 -16.87 -7.99 -27.44
C THR A 254 -16.92 -7.53 -25.96
N HIS A 255 -15.78 -7.56 -25.27
CA HIS A 255 -15.68 -7.09 -23.89
C HIS A 255 -15.82 -5.56 -23.76
N LEU A 256 -15.20 -4.80 -24.67
CA LEU A 256 -15.29 -3.35 -24.70
C LEU A 256 -16.73 -2.86 -24.93
N GLN A 257 -17.50 -3.53 -25.78
CA GLN A 257 -18.93 -3.22 -25.99
C GLN A 257 -19.73 -3.32 -24.69
N LYS A 258 -19.50 -4.36 -23.88
CA LYS A 258 -20.14 -4.56 -22.59
C LYS A 258 -19.69 -3.51 -21.56
N LEU A 259 -18.37 -3.30 -21.44
CA LEU A 259 -17.81 -2.29 -20.54
C LEU A 259 -18.30 -0.88 -20.85
N ASN A 260 -18.47 -0.54 -22.14
CA ASN A 260 -18.93 0.77 -22.58
C ASN A 260 -20.39 1.06 -22.22
N GLN A 261 -21.20 0.03 -21.92
CA GLN A 261 -22.58 0.19 -21.45
C GLN A 261 -22.67 0.56 -19.97
N ARG A 262 -21.56 0.36 -19.21
CA ARG A 262 -21.55 0.64 -17.77
C ARG A 262 -21.62 2.13 -17.50
N GLN A 263 -22.39 2.51 -16.50
CA GLN A 263 -22.55 3.88 -16.03
C GLN A 263 -22.20 3.98 -14.55
N ARG A 264 -21.59 5.09 -14.16
CA ARG A 264 -21.38 5.39 -12.75
C ARG A 264 -22.72 5.63 -12.06
N THR A 265 -22.92 5.00 -10.93
CA THR A 265 -24.11 5.13 -10.09
C THR A 265 -23.71 5.56 -8.68
N ARG A 266 -24.67 6.07 -7.93
CA ARG A 266 -24.44 6.43 -6.52
C ARG A 266 -24.18 5.17 -5.70
N CYS A 267 -22.99 5.09 -5.08
CA CYS A 267 -22.54 3.99 -4.26
C CYS A 267 -22.18 4.49 -2.86
N SER A 268 -22.31 3.63 -1.86
CA SER A 268 -21.95 3.94 -0.47
C SER A 268 -20.43 3.89 -0.28
N VAL A 269 -19.90 4.72 0.62
CA VAL A 269 -18.50 4.58 1.09
C VAL A 269 -18.22 3.16 1.63
N ALA A 270 -19.24 2.47 2.10
CA ALA A 270 -19.15 1.06 2.51
C ALA A 270 -18.74 0.09 1.39
N ASP A 271 -18.75 0.54 0.14
CA ASP A 271 -18.31 -0.24 -1.03
C ASP A 271 -16.85 0.06 -1.43
N LEU A 272 -16.19 1.01 -0.74
CA LEU A 272 -14.75 1.26 -0.93
C LEU A 272 -13.91 0.19 -0.24
N VAL A 273 -12.85 -0.23 -0.94
CA VAL A 273 -11.79 -1.08 -0.45
C VAL A 273 -10.46 -0.37 -0.69
N VAL A 274 -9.94 0.26 0.36
CA VAL A 274 -8.79 1.16 0.25
C VAL A 274 -7.54 0.49 0.81
N GLY A 275 -6.52 0.34 -0.04
CA GLY A 275 -5.19 -0.12 0.37
C GLY A 275 -4.34 1.07 0.82
N MET A 276 -3.72 0.96 1.99
CA MET A 276 -2.75 1.94 2.52
C MET A 276 -1.35 1.36 2.45
N GLN A 277 -0.42 2.11 1.83
CA GLN A 277 0.97 1.70 1.68
C GLN A 277 1.90 2.90 1.84
N CYS A 278 3.13 2.69 2.31
CA CYS A 278 4.14 3.74 2.30
C CYS A 278 5.46 3.25 1.66
N GLY A 279 5.96 4.04 0.73
CA GLY A 279 7.23 3.78 0.04
C GLY A 279 8.09 5.03 -0.06
N GLY A 280 9.44 4.86 -0.01
CA GLY A 280 10.33 6.00 0.08
C GLY A 280 10.12 6.83 1.36
N SER A 281 9.90 6.16 2.50
CA SER A 281 9.58 6.80 3.78
C SER A 281 10.74 7.64 4.32
N ASP A 282 10.40 8.70 5.03
CA ASP A 282 11.29 9.58 5.77
C ASP A 282 10.85 9.75 7.24
N ALA A 283 11.56 10.56 8.00
CA ALA A 283 11.22 10.83 9.39
C ALA A 283 9.87 11.55 9.58
N PHE A 284 9.37 12.23 8.55
CA PHE A 284 8.06 12.90 8.60
C PHE A 284 6.90 11.95 8.31
N SER A 285 7.15 10.82 7.65
CA SER A 285 6.09 9.86 7.29
C SER A 285 5.24 9.47 8.50
N GLY A 286 5.86 9.18 9.64
CA GLY A 286 5.16 8.85 10.89
C GLY A 286 4.62 10.05 11.68
N LEU A 287 4.91 11.30 11.27
CA LEU A 287 4.43 12.52 11.91
C LEU A 287 3.24 13.15 11.18
N THR A 288 3.16 12.95 9.87
CA THR A 288 2.25 13.67 8.98
C THR A 288 1.48 12.70 8.09
N GLY A 289 2.10 12.21 7.01
CA GLY A 289 1.44 11.41 5.97
C GLY A 289 0.76 10.15 6.49
N ASN A 290 1.43 9.37 7.34
CA ASN A 290 0.84 8.15 7.91
C ASN A 290 -0.30 8.46 8.90
N PRO A 291 -0.17 9.36 9.89
CA PRO A 291 -1.29 9.72 10.77
C PRO A 291 -2.49 10.33 10.02
N VAL A 292 -2.24 11.19 9.04
CA VAL A 292 -3.30 11.79 8.19
C VAL A 292 -4.05 10.70 7.42
N SER A 293 -3.30 9.76 6.81
CA SER A 293 -3.89 8.61 6.10
C SER A 293 -4.63 7.68 7.06
N GLY A 294 -4.11 7.48 8.27
CA GLY A 294 -4.76 6.69 9.32
C GLY A 294 -6.07 7.31 9.79
N PHE A 295 -6.15 8.64 9.92
CA PHE A 295 -7.40 9.32 10.25
C PHE A 295 -8.43 9.14 9.12
N ALA A 296 -8.02 9.30 7.86
CA ALA A 296 -8.90 9.03 6.71
C ALA A 296 -9.35 7.57 6.65
N ALA A 297 -8.47 6.61 7.02
CA ALA A 297 -8.80 5.20 7.14
C ALA A 297 -9.90 4.96 8.19
N ASP A 298 -9.81 5.59 9.36
CA ASP A 298 -10.82 5.48 10.41
C ASP A 298 -12.18 6.05 9.96
N LEU A 299 -12.20 7.14 9.19
CA LEU A 299 -13.45 7.68 8.61
C LEU A 299 -14.10 6.68 7.64
N ILE A 300 -13.31 6.03 6.78
CA ILE A 300 -13.79 5.00 5.85
C ILE A 300 -14.36 3.80 6.62
N VAL A 301 -13.66 3.32 7.64
CA VAL A 301 -14.11 2.21 8.48
C VAL A 301 -15.41 2.57 9.22
N LYS A 302 -15.51 3.77 9.81
CA LYS A 302 -16.73 4.26 10.45
C LYS A 302 -17.91 4.38 9.48
N ALA A 303 -17.64 4.69 8.20
CA ALA A 303 -18.63 4.68 7.14
C ALA A 303 -19.07 3.27 6.70
N GLY A 304 -18.45 2.21 7.22
CA GLY A 304 -18.70 0.80 6.88
C GLY A 304 -17.85 0.28 5.71
N GLY A 305 -16.86 1.03 5.25
CA GLY A 305 -15.91 0.63 4.21
C GLY A 305 -14.84 -0.33 4.71
N THR A 306 -13.97 -0.73 3.79
CA THR A 306 -12.85 -1.63 4.06
C THR A 306 -11.54 -0.88 3.84
N VAL A 307 -10.65 -0.98 4.81
CA VAL A 307 -9.29 -0.46 4.69
C VAL A 307 -8.33 -1.57 5.05
N PHE A 308 -7.20 -1.64 4.36
CA PHE A 308 -6.12 -2.50 4.79
C PHE A 308 -4.77 -1.80 4.70
N PHE A 309 -3.93 -2.17 5.65
CA PHE A 309 -2.52 -1.84 5.69
C PHE A 309 -1.72 -3.14 5.59
N SER A 310 -0.44 -3.02 5.24
CA SER A 310 0.38 -4.15 4.81
C SER A 310 1.82 -4.01 5.27
N GLU A 311 2.73 -4.79 4.64
CA GLU A 311 4.19 -4.66 4.76
C GLU A 311 4.72 -5.22 6.09
N VAL A 312 4.74 -6.57 6.17
CA VAL A 312 5.10 -7.31 7.40
C VAL A 312 6.36 -6.76 8.07
N THR A 313 7.44 -6.57 7.32
CA THR A 313 8.72 -6.05 7.87
C THR A 313 8.55 -4.64 8.46
N GLU A 314 7.66 -3.81 7.89
CA GLU A 314 7.43 -2.43 8.34
C GLU A 314 6.47 -2.29 9.52
N VAL A 315 5.92 -3.39 10.04
CA VAL A 315 5.07 -3.39 11.23
C VAL A 315 5.57 -4.39 12.29
N ARG A 316 6.52 -5.27 11.93
CA ARG A 316 7.03 -6.36 12.77
C ARG A 316 7.54 -5.90 14.14
N ASP A 317 8.31 -4.81 14.17
CA ASP A 317 8.86 -4.27 15.41
C ASP A 317 7.83 -3.48 16.23
N ALA A 318 6.70 -3.11 15.62
CA ALA A 318 5.57 -2.44 16.29
C ALA A 318 4.40 -3.38 16.59
N ILE A 319 4.58 -4.70 16.47
CA ILE A 319 3.53 -5.72 16.67
C ILE A 319 2.83 -5.61 18.03
N HIS A 320 3.57 -5.20 19.07
CA HIS A 320 3.03 -4.97 20.42
C HIS A 320 2.00 -3.84 20.49
N LEU A 321 1.96 -2.95 19.50
CA LEU A 321 0.94 -1.90 19.34
C LEU A 321 -0.27 -2.38 18.52
N LEU A 322 -0.11 -3.44 17.72
CA LEU A 322 -1.15 -3.98 16.84
C LEU A 322 -1.95 -5.10 17.49
N VAL A 323 -1.29 -6.04 18.19
CA VAL A 323 -1.95 -7.16 18.87
C VAL A 323 -3.08 -6.70 19.81
N PRO A 324 -2.91 -5.65 20.63
CA PRO A 324 -4.01 -5.15 21.47
C PRO A 324 -5.21 -4.59 20.69
N ARG A 325 -5.02 -4.21 19.43
CA ARG A 325 -6.09 -3.69 18.55
C ARG A 325 -6.83 -4.77 17.78
N ALA A 326 -6.39 -6.02 17.87
CA ALA A 326 -7.12 -7.12 17.26
C ALA A 326 -8.53 -7.23 17.88
N MET A 327 -9.54 -7.50 17.05
CA MET A 327 -10.93 -7.59 17.49
C MET A 327 -11.15 -8.74 18.47
N ASP A 328 -10.40 -9.82 18.29
CA ASP A 328 -10.44 -11.02 19.14
C ASP A 328 -9.08 -11.72 19.17
N GLU A 329 -8.95 -12.74 20.03
CA GLU A 329 -7.72 -13.51 20.21
C GLU A 329 -7.32 -14.28 18.94
N THR A 330 -8.29 -14.72 18.13
CA THR A 330 -8.03 -15.42 16.86
C THR A 330 -7.33 -14.50 15.87
N VAL A 331 -7.80 -13.25 15.76
CA VAL A 331 -7.18 -12.23 14.90
C VAL A 331 -5.79 -11.86 15.41
N ALA A 332 -5.63 -11.73 16.74
CA ALA A 332 -4.34 -11.48 17.38
C ALA A 332 -3.33 -12.61 17.08
N GLN A 333 -3.77 -13.87 17.16
CA GLN A 333 -2.92 -15.01 16.86
C GLN A 333 -2.53 -15.06 15.37
N LYS A 334 -3.49 -14.89 14.46
CA LYS A 334 -3.20 -14.82 13.01
C LYS A 334 -2.17 -13.73 12.68
N LEU A 335 -2.25 -12.57 13.35
CA LEU A 335 -1.28 -11.49 13.15
C LEU A 335 0.14 -11.94 13.54
N LYS A 336 0.28 -12.63 14.69
CA LYS A 336 1.56 -13.19 15.12
C LYS A 336 2.05 -14.31 14.18
N ASP A 337 1.15 -15.14 13.68
CA ASP A 337 1.49 -16.25 12.78
C ASP A 337 2.05 -15.74 11.44
N GLU A 338 1.46 -14.69 10.86
CA GLU A 338 2.00 -14.06 9.64
C GLU A 338 3.37 -13.43 9.87
N MET A 339 3.59 -12.81 11.04
CA MET A 339 4.92 -12.28 11.40
C MET A 339 5.95 -13.41 11.53
N ALA A 340 5.60 -14.50 12.22
CA ALA A 340 6.48 -15.66 12.38
C ALA A 340 6.78 -16.35 11.05
N TRP A 341 5.79 -16.48 10.18
CA TRP A 341 5.99 -17.04 8.84
C TRP A 341 6.98 -16.20 8.04
N TYR A 342 6.83 -14.87 8.10
CA TYR A 342 7.69 -13.96 7.34
C TYR A 342 9.12 -13.89 7.93
N ASP A 343 9.27 -13.91 9.26
CA ASP A 343 10.59 -14.02 9.92
C ASP A 343 11.33 -15.28 9.44
N ASN A 344 10.62 -16.43 9.37
CA ASN A 344 11.19 -17.68 8.84
C ASN A 344 11.54 -17.59 7.35
N TYR A 345 10.69 -16.94 6.54
CA TYR A 345 10.96 -16.70 5.12
C TYR A 345 12.24 -15.89 4.92
N LEU A 346 12.44 -14.83 5.69
CA LEU A 346 13.67 -14.03 5.65
C LEU A 346 14.89 -14.86 6.11
N TYR A 347 14.73 -15.61 7.20
CA TYR A 347 15.80 -16.49 7.72
C TYR A 347 16.26 -17.52 6.70
N GLN A 348 15.34 -18.18 6.01
CA GLN A 348 15.64 -19.12 4.92
C GLN A 348 16.37 -18.44 3.75
N GLY A 349 16.07 -17.18 3.50
CA GLY A 349 16.76 -16.34 2.52
C GLY A 349 18.07 -15.74 3.01
N GLN A 350 18.56 -16.12 4.21
CA GLN A 350 19.75 -15.55 4.85
C GLN A 350 19.70 -14.03 5.00
N ALA A 351 18.52 -13.51 5.27
CA ALA A 351 18.24 -12.10 5.50
C ALA A 351 17.49 -11.89 6.82
N ASP A 352 17.45 -10.67 7.28
CA ASP A 352 16.63 -10.26 8.40
C ASP A 352 15.95 -8.91 8.15
N ARG A 353 15.12 -8.48 9.09
CA ARG A 353 14.32 -7.26 9.00
C ARG A 353 15.13 -5.97 8.82
N SER A 354 16.41 -5.95 9.23
CA SER A 354 17.26 -4.76 9.16
C SER A 354 17.58 -4.33 7.71
N ALA A 355 17.45 -5.26 6.76
CA ALA A 355 17.67 -5.02 5.35
C ALA A 355 16.62 -4.05 4.75
N ASN A 356 15.47 -3.85 5.40
CA ASN A 356 14.40 -2.98 4.89
C ASN A 356 14.77 -1.50 4.90
N THR A 357 15.56 -1.01 5.87
CA THR A 357 15.89 0.42 5.94
C THR A 357 16.92 0.80 4.88
N THR A 358 16.46 1.38 3.78
CA THR A 358 17.29 1.75 2.63
C THR A 358 18.18 2.97 2.92
N PRO A 359 19.25 3.19 2.14
CA PRO A 359 20.03 4.43 2.21
C PRO A 359 19.17 5.69 2.04
N GLY A 360 18.12 5.64 1.20
CA GLY A 360 17.15 6.73 1.02
C GLY A 360 16.34 7.02 2.29
N ASN A 361 15.92 5.99 3.03
CA ASN A 361 15.24 6.16 4.31
C ASN A 361 16.16 6.83 5.35
N LYS A 362 17.42 6.37 5.43
CA LYS A 362 18.44 6.94 6.33
C LYS A 362 18.74 8.39 5.98
N GLY A 363 18.95 8.70 4.68
CA GLY A 363 19.06 10.07 4.19
C GLY A 363 17.83 10.95 4.42
N GLY A 364 16.66 10.34 4.67
CA GLY A 364 15.42 10.99 5.10
C GLY A 364 15.24 11.10 6.61
N GLY A 365 16.25 10.68 7.40
CA GLY A 365 16.28 10.82 8.87
C GLY A 365 15.81 9.60 9.65
N LEU A 366 15.43 8.49 9.01
CA LEU A 366 15.13 7.23 9.69
C LEU A 366 16.44 6.49 10.01
N SER A 367 16.64 6.07 11.26
CA SER A 367 17.88 5.41 11.67
C SER A 367 17.85 3.90 11.43
N ASN A 368 16.72 3.24 11.65
CA ASN A 368 16.57 1.80 11.55
C ASN A 368 15.12 1.37 11.32
N ILE A 369 14.92 0.04 11.23
CA ILE A 369 13.59 -0.54 10.95
C ILE A 369 12.60 -0.37 12.12
N VAL A 370 13.06 -0.31 13.38
CA VAL A 370 12.19 -0.09 14.53
C VAL A 370 11.53 1.28 14.45
N GLU A 371 12.33 2.32 14.21
CA GLU A 371 11.82 3.69 14.02
C GLU A 371 10.86 3.78 12.84
N LYS A 372 11.19 3.09 11.73
CA LYS A 372 10.34 3.04 10.54
C LYS A 372 9.01 2.34 10.85
N ALA A 373 9.03 1.20 11.54
CA ALA A 373 7.84 0.43 11.89
C ALA A 373 6.89 1.21 12.82
N LEU A 374 7.42 1.87 13.84
CA LEU A 374 6.64 2.69 14.75
C LEU A 374 5.92 3.85 14.03
N GLY A 375 6.57 4.45 13.04
CA GLY A 375 5.93 5.46 12.19
C GLY A 375 4.95 4.88 11.17
N SER A 376 5.23 3.67 10.66
CA SER A 376 4.44 3.01 9.62
C SER A 376 3.06 2.57 10.12
N VAL A 377 2.95 2.07 11.35
CA VAL A 377 1.67 1.61 11.92
C VAL A 377 0.62 2.71 12.02
N ALA A 378 1.04 3.98 12.06
CA ALA A 378 0.11 5.12 12.14
C ALA A 378 -0.83 5.21 10.93
N LYS A 379 -0.44 4.68 9.74
CA LYS A 379 -1.30 4.66 8.54
C LYS A 379 -2.53 3.77 8.69
N SER A 380 -2.55 2.88 9.70
CA SER A 380 -3.69 2.01 10.00
C SER A 380 -4.75 2.68 10.88
N GLY A 381 -4.57 3.95 11.28
CA GLY A 381 -5.50 4.64 12.19
C GLY A 381 -5.59 3.97 13.55
N THR A 382 -6.77 4.07 14.15
CA THR A 382 -7.06 3.58 15.51
C THR A 382 -8.13 2.47 15.54
N SER A 383 -8.79 2.20 14.43
CA SER A 383 -9.85 1.20 14.33
C SER A 383 -9.37 -0.21 14.73
N PRO A 384 -10.26 -1.06 15.30
CA PRO A 384 -9.94 -2.46 15.57
C PRO A 384 -9.57 -3.21 14.28
N ILE A 385 -8.57 -4.10 14.36
CA ILE A 385 -8.19 -4.99 13.26
C ILE A 385 -9.18 -6.17 13.27
N VAL A 386 -10.01 -6.27 12.22
CA VAL A 386 -11.09 -7.26 12.14
C VAL A 386 -10.68 -8.58 11.53
N ASP A 387 -9.62 -8.60 10.73
CA ASP A 387 -9.05 -9.82 10.16
C ASP A 387 -7.59 -9.63 9.71
N VAL A 388 -6.92 -10.75 9.49
CA VAL A 388 -5.58 -10.85 8.92
C VAL A 388 -5.67 -11.75 7.70
N VAL A 389 -5.09 -11.29 6.60
CA VAL A 389 -5.21 -11.90 5.27
C VAL A 389 -3.82 -12.30 4.80
N SER A 390 -3.63 -13.58 4.52
CA SER A 390 -2.36 -14.12 4.02
C SER A 390 -2.05 -13.65 2.58
N PRO A 391 -0.78 -13.67 2.14
CA PRO A 391 -0.39 -13.17 0.82
C PRO A 391 -1.23 -13.74 -0.32
N GLY A 392 -1.86 -12.87 -1.12
CA GLY A 392 -2.67 -13.21 -2.28
C GLY A 392 -4.12 -13.63 -1.99
N GLU A 393 -4.56 -13.70 -0.74
CA GLU A 393 -5.96 -13.93 -0.39
C GLU A 393 -6.83 -12.68 -0.54
N LYS A 394 -8.14 -12.88 -0.73
CA LYS A 394 -9.13 -11.80 -0.72
C LYS A 394 -9.54 -11.41 0.69
N VAL A 395 -9.70 -10.12 0.92
CA VAL A 395 -10.36 -9.59 2.11
C VAL A 395 -11.84 -10.00 2.10
N ARG A 396 -12.33 -10.48 3.24
CA ARG A 396 -13.71 -10.97 3.40
C ARG A 396 -14.51 -10.19 4.42
N LYS A 397 -13.85 -9.48 5.34
CA LYS A 397 -14.50 -8.71 6.40
C LYS A 397 -14.35 -7.21 6.15
N LYS A 398 -15.46 -6.46 6.24
CA LYS A 398 -15.44 -5.00 6.23
C LYS A 398 -14.80 -4.48 7.51
N GLY A 399 -14.13 -3.34 7.42
CA GLY A 399 -13.38 -2.74 8.51
C GLY A 399 -11.88 -2.69 8.22
N LEU A 400 -11.07 -2.53 9.26
CA LEU A 400 -9.62 -2.50 9.13
C LEU A 400 -9.06 -3.92 9.11
N ASN A 401 -8.32 -4.27 8.06
CA ASN A 401 -7.66 -5.56 7.88
C ASN A 401 -6.14 -5.38 7.78
N PHE A 402 -5.37 -6.36 8.26
CA PHE A 402 -3.95 -6.49 7.91
C PHE A 402 -3.80 -7.46 6.76
N VAL A 403 -3.23 -7.01 5.64
CA VAL A 403 -2.92 -7.86 4.49
C VAL A 403 -1.42 -8.12 4.48
N ALA A 404 -1.01 -9.34 4.78
CA ALA A 404 0.39 -9.71 4.86
C ALA A 404 1.07 -9.63 3.48
N THR A 405 2.10 -8.79 3.38
CA THR A 405 2.89 -8.59 2.15
C THR A 405 4.36 -8.39 2.48
N PRO A 406 5.27 -8.66 1.52
CA PRO A 406 6.61 -8.09 1.59
C PRO A 406 6.57 -6.55 1.66
N ALA A 407 7.60 -5.94 2.22
CA ALA A 407 7.79 -4.48 2.22
C ALA A 407 8.51 -4.02 0.94
N SER A 408 8.02 -4.50 -0.20
CA SER A 408 8.40 -4.07 -1.55
C SER A 408 7.20 -3.38 -2.16
N ASP A 409 7.32 -2.12 -2.57
CA ASP A 409 6.22 -1.30 -3.09
C ASP A 409 5.38 -2.05 -4.14
N PHE A 410 6.05 -2.72 -5.07
CA PHE A 410 5.40 -3.39 -6.20
C PHE A 410 4.76 -4.73 -5.80
N ALA A 411 5.43 -5.54 -4.99
CA ALA A 411 4.86 -6.80 -4.48
C ALA A 411 3.69 -6.52 -3.53
N CYS A 412 3.80 -5.51 -2.67
CA CYS A 412 2.74 -5.07 -1.78
C CYS A 412 1.50 -4.63 -2.58
N GLY A 413 1.64 -3.73 -3.54
CA GLY A 413 0.55 -3.26 -4.37
C GLY A 413 -0.13 -4.38 -5.17
N THR A 414 0.66 -5.34 -5.70
CA THR A 414 0.13 -6.52 -6.40
C THR A 414 -0.71 -7.40 -5.46
N LEU A 415 -0.24 -7.64 -4.24
CA LEU A 415 -0.98 -8.44 -3.27
C LEU A 415 -2.22 -7.70 -2.72
N GLN A 416 -2.15 -6.37 -2.60
CA GLN A 416 -3.32 -5.57 -2.24
C GLN A 416 -4.39 -5.57 -3.35
N LEU A 417 -3.97 -5.58 -4.64
CA LEU A 417 -4.91 -5.79 -5.76
C LEU A 417 -5.60 -7.17 -5.65
N ALA A 418 -4.84 -8.22 -5.36
CA ALA A 418 -5.39 -9.56 -5.13
C ALA A 418 -6.35 -9.61 -3.94
N ALA A 419 -6.08 -8.80 -2.89
CA ALA A 419 -6.97 -8.68 -1.74
C ALA A 419 -8.29 -7.96 -2.06
N GLY A 420 -8.39 -7.32 -3.24
CA GLY A 420 -9.61 -6.72 -3.76
C GLY A 420 -9.69 -5.20 -3.64
N MET A 421 -8.56 -4.48 -3.47
CA MET A 421 -8.60 -3.01 -3.41
C MET A 421 -9.16 -2.41 -4.70
N ASN A 422 -9.99 -1.39 -4.56
CA ASN A 422 -10.50 -0.58 -5.66
C ASN A 422 -9.99 0.88 -5.60
N MET A 423 -9.22 1.23 -4.57
CA MET A 423 -8.59 2.53 -4.36
C MET A 423 -7.28 2.33 -3.61
N HIS A 424 -6.23 3.09 -3.95
CA HIS A 424 -4.93 3.02 -3.28
C HIS A 424 -4.49 4.38 -2.77
N VAL A 425 -3.99 4.44 -1.54
CA VAL A 425 -3.32 5.60 -0.93
C VAL A 425 -1.86 5.23 -0.68
N PHE A 426 -0.96 5.92 -1.36
CA PHE A 426 0.48 5.69 -1.30
C PHE A 426 1.21 6.88 -0.68
N ILE A 427 1.76 6.68 0.51
CA ILE A 427 2.45 7.72 1.28
C ILE A 427 3.94 7.70 0.95
N THR A 428 4.54 8.86 0.69
CA THR A 428 5.97 8.98 0.40
C THR A 428 6.58 10.25 0.97
N GLY A 429 7.81 10.16 1.47
CA GLY A 429 8.58 11.30 1.98
C GLY A 429 9.76 11.68 1.09
N ARG A 430 10.29 10.69 0.34
CA ARG A 430 11.42 10.88 -0.58
C ARG A 430 10.97 11.10 -2.04
N GLY A 431 9.76 10.67 -2.35
CA GLY A 431 9.19 10.68 -3.68
C GLY A 431 9.36 9.32 -4.39
N THR A 432 8.24 8.75 -4.82
CA THR A 432 8.19 7.54 -5.65
C THR A 432 7.14 7.76 -6.73
N PRO A 433 7.47 7.62 -8.04
CA PRO A 433 6.51 7.79 -9.12
C PRO A 433 5.64 6.54 -9.31
N TYR A 434 5.27 5.90 -8.20
CA TYR A 434 4.49 4.66 -8.18
C TYR A 434 3.06 4.89 -8.65
N GLY A 435 2.57 4.03 -9.54
CA GLY A 435 1.21 4.01 -10.03
C GLY A 435 0.79 2.62 -10.50
N LEU A 436 -0.50 2.33 -10.42
CA LEU A 436 -1.11 1.08 -10.90
C LEU A 436 -2.19 1.44 -11.92
N ASN A 437 -2.18 0.74 -13.06
CA ASN A 437 -3.19 0.97 -14.09
C ASN A 437 -4.60 0.52 -13.64
N MET A 438 -4.65 -0.55 -12.86
CA MET A 438 -5.89 -1.22 -12.46
C MET A 438 -6.71 -0.44 -11.43
N VAL A 439 -6.08 0.39 -10.61
CA VAL A 439 -6.72 1.20 -9.56
C VAL A 439 -6.10 2.59 -9.51
N PRO A 440 -6.86 3.64 -9.13
CA PRO A 440 -6.26 4.96 -8.92
C PRO A 440 -5.35 4.92 -7.69
N VAL A 441 -4.19 5.57 -7.79
CA VAL A 441 -3.20 5.68 -6.71
C VAL A 441 -3.04 7.14 -6.31
N ILE A 442 -3.58 7.51 -5.15
CA ILE A 442 -3.40 8.84 -4.56
C ILE A 442 -2.04 8.90 -3.88
N LYS A 443 -1.14 9.75 -4.35
CA LYS A 443 0.16 9.99 -3.72
C LYS A 443 0.10 11.09 -2.68
N VAL A 444 0.39 10.70 -1.42
CA VAL A 444 0.44 11.59 -0.26
C VAL A 444 1.89 11.89 0.10
N SER A 445 2.29 13.14 0.02
CA SER A 445 3.61 13.57 0.52
C SER A 445 3.60 13.78 2.03
N SER A 446 4.62 13.27 2.72
CA SER A 446 4.83 13.51 4.15
C SER A 446 5.40 14.90 4.46
N ASN A 447 5.94 15.62 3.47
CA ASN A 447 6.54 16.92 3.65
C ASN A 447 6.32 17.85 2.45
N SER A 448 6.08 19.13 2.72
CA SER A 448 5.80 20.13 1.68
C SER A 448 6.98 20.41 0.76
N LYS A 449 8.22 20.13 1.18
CA LYS A 449 9.41 20.26 0.33
C LYS A 449 9.33 19.29 -0.86
N LEU A 450 8.89 18.05 -0.65
CA LEU A 450 8.66 17.09 -1.72
C LEU A 450 7.44 17.49 -2.55
N ALA A 451 6.33 17.84 -1.92
CA ALA A 451 5.11 18.22 -2.63
C ALA A 451 5.35 19.40 -3.59
N ASN A 452 6.09 20.42 -3.15
CA ASN A 452 6.45 21.57 -3.99
C ASN A 452 7.40 21.19 -5.12
N ARG A 453 8.36 20.28 -4.88
CA ARG A 453 9.32 19.85 -5.89
C ARG A 453 8.70 18.93 -6.95
N TRP A 454 7.74 18.08 -6.54
CA TRP A 454 7.05 17.11 -7.38
C TRP A 454 5.55 17.44 -7.48
N HIS A 455 5.23 18.73 -7.69
CA HIS A 455 3.88 19.26 -7.71
C HIS A 455 2.97 18.63 -8.78
N ASP A 456 3.56 18.03 -9.80
CA ASP A 456 2.90 17.30 -10.90
C ASP A 456 2.76 15.78 -10.65
N LEU A 457 3.42 15.26 -9.63
CA LEU A 457 3.39 13.83 -9.25
C LEU A 457 2.75 13.56 -7.89
N ILE A 458 2.64 14.56 -7.03
CA ILE A 458 2.01 14.45 -5.70
C ILE A 458 0.57 14.95 -5.77
N ASP A 459 -0.36 14.15 -5.29
CA ASP A 459 -1.79 14.47 -5.29
C ASP A 459 -2.24 15.19 -4.02
N PHE A 460 -1.52 14.97 -2.89
CA PHE A 460 -1.88 15.52 -1.58
C PHE A 460 -0.63 15.81 -0.74
N ASP A 461 -0.55 17.01 -0.15
CA ASP A 461 0.52 17.43 0.75
C ASP A 461 0.05 17.36 2.22
N ALA A 462 0.62 16.43 3.01
CA ALA A 462 0.39 16.33 4.46
C ALA A 462 1.42 17.12 5.29
N GLY A 463 2.41 17.75 4.66
CA GLY A 463 3.49 18.49 5.30
C GLY A 463 3.07 19.63 6.25
N PRO A 464 1.96 20.37 6.02
CA PRO A 464 1.49 21.43 6.90
C PRO A 464 1.27 20.99 8.36
N VAL A 465 1.01 19.70 8.60
CA VAL A 465 0.89 19.13 9.95
C VAL A 465 2.20 19.27 10.75
N ALA A 466 3.36 19.10 10.11
CA ALA A 466 4.66 19.21 10.79
C ALA A 466 4.91 20.59 11.38
N PHE A 467 4.33 21.63 10.79
CA PHE A 467 4.51 23.02 11.24
C PHE A 467 3.37 23.52 12.13
N GLY A 468 2.37 22.68 12.41
CA GLY A 468 1.19 23.08 13.17
C GLY A 468 0.28 24.08 12.43
N GLU A 469 0.42 24.18 11.11
CA GLU A 469 -0.44 25.00 10.25
C GLU A 469 -1.81 24.34 10.04
N LYS A 470 -1.82 23.01 10.09
CA LYS A 470 -3.00 22.16 10.01
C LYS A 470 -2.92 21.03 11.02
N THR A 471 -4.07 20.56 11.48
CA THR A 471 -4.17 19.38 12.33
C THR A 471 -4.20 18.10 11.50
N ILE A 472 -3.91 16.95 12.12
CA ILE A 472 -4.08 15.62 11.49
C ILE A 472 -5.55 15.43 11.11
N GLU A 473 -6.48 15.87 11.93
CA GLU A 473 -7.92 15.78 11.69
C GLU A 473 -8.33 16.57 10.45
N GLU A 474 -7.99 17.87 10.36
CA GLU A 474 -8.31 18.70 9.18
C GLU A 474 -7.78 18.07 7.88
N MET A 475 -6.52 17.60 7.91
CA MET A 475 -5.90 17.00 6.74
C MET A 475 -6.46 15.61 6.45
N GLY A 476 -6.83 14.83 7.46
CA GLY A 476 -7.48 13.54 7.29
C GLY A 476 -8.86 13.65 6.64
N TRP A 477 -9.67 14.65 7.04
CA TRP A 477 -10.93 14.98 6.36
C TRP A 477 -10.70 15.41 4.90
N ALA A 478 -9.70 16.24 4.66
CA ALA A 478 -9.36 16.66 3.29
C ALA A 478 -8.94 15.47 2.42
N LEU A 479 -8.15 14.54 2.96
CA LEU A 479 -7.77 13.31 2.25
C LEU A 479 -8.98 12.39 2.01
N PHE A 480 -9.87 12.24 2.99
CA PHE A 480 -11.12 11.49 2.83
C PHE A 480 -11.96 12.04 1.66
N HIS A 481 -12.15 13.35 1.58
CA HIS A 481 -12.85 13.97 0.46
C HIS A 481 -12.14 13.77 -0.87
N LEU A 482 -10.81 13.87 -0.90
CA LEU A 482 -10.04 13.57 -2.10
C LEU A 482 -10.23 12.12 -2.57
N ILE A 483 -10.26 11.16 -1.63
CA ILE A 483 -10.54 9.74 -1.95
C ILE A 483 -11.90 9.61 -2.64
N LEU A 484 -12.94 10.31 -2.16
CA LEU A 484 -14.27 10.28 -2.75
C LEU A 484 -14.32 10.93 -4.13
N GLU A 485 -13.61 12.05 -4.34
CA GLU A 485 -13.51 12.72 -5.64
C GLU A 485 -12.82 11.81 -6.68
N VAL A 486 -11.72 11.18 -6.28
CA VAL A 486 -10.98 10.25 -7.15
C VAL A 486 -11.81 8.99 -7.43
N ALA A 487 -12.45 8.40 -6.42
CA ALA A 487 -13.35 7.25 -6.58
C ALA A 487 -14.52 7.56 -7.52
N SER A 488 -15.03 8.80 -7.49
CA SER A 488 -16.11 9.27 -8.36
C SER A 488 -15.64 9.60 -9.79
N GLY A 489 -14.33 9.62 -10.05
CA GLY A 489 -13.76 10.02 -11.34
C GLY A 489 -13.85 11.53 -11.61
N THR A 490 -14.26 12.35 -10.64
CA THR A 490 -14.30 13.81 -10.77
C THR A 490 -12.92 14.44 -10.68
N LYS A 491 -11.95 13.71 -10.07
CA LYS A 491 -10.55 14.10 -10.01
C LYS A 491 -9.68 12.92 -10.45
N LYS A 492 -8.79 13.15 -11.40
CA LYS A 492 -7.78 12.17 -11.81
C LYS A 492 -6.51 12.36 -10.99
N VAL A 493 -5.91 11.27 -10.54
CA VAL A 493 -4.60 11.25 -9.90
C VAL A 493 -3.48 11.55 -10.90
N ALA A 494 -2.33 11.99 -10.42
CA ALA A 494 -1.19 12.38 -11.25
C ALA A 494 -0.72 11.23 -12.17
N THR A 495 -0.64 10.01 -11.66
CA THR A 495 -0.24 8.84 -12.46
C THR A 495 -1.20 8.53 -13.60
N ASP A 496 -2.52 8.65 -13.38
CA ASP A 496 -3.51 8.44 -14.44
C ASP A 496 -3.48 9.55 -15.51
N LYS A 497 -3.14 10.79 -15.11
CA LYS A 497 -2.97 11.90 -16.08
C LYS A 497 -1.75 11.72 -16.98
N LEU A 498 -0.68 11.14 -16.43
CA LEU A 498 0.61 11.02 -17.10
C LEU A 498 0.83 9.64 -17.72
N GLY A 499 -0.07 8.67 -17.48
CA GLY A 499 0.09 7.28 -17.93
C GLY A 499 1.29 6.57 -17.28
N LEU A 500 1.60 6.91 -16.02
CA LEU A 500 2.74 6.35 -15.30
C LEU A 500 2.30 5.15 -14.46
N TYR A 501 2.55 3.96 -14.97
CA TYR A 501 2.18 2.72 -14.32
C TYR A 501 3.35 1.76 -14.20
N ASN A 502 3.40 1.06 -13.08
CA ASN A 502 4.40 0.03 -12.82
C ASN A 502 3.86 -1.35 -13.14
N ASP A 503 4.74 -2.23 -13.58
CA ASP A 503 4.44 -3.64 -13.73
C ASP A 503 4.08 -4.27 -12.38
N LEU A 504 3.20 -5.26 -12.42
CA LEU A 504 2.88 -6.05 -11.23
C LEU A 504 4.01 -7.04 -10.93
N VAL A 505 4.30 -7.23 -9.64
CA VAL A 505 5.33 -8.13 -9.17
C VAL A 505 4.72 -9.24 -8.32
N LEU A 506 4.70 -10.46 -8.84
CA LEU A 506 4.23 -11.61 -8.09
C LEU A 506 5.21 -11.97 -6.96
N PHE A 507 4.69 -12.07 -5.75
CA PHE A 507 5.42 -12.68 -4.64
C PHE A 507 5.37 -14.20 -4.80
N ASN A 508 6.53 -14.81 -5.09
CA ASN A 508 6.66 -16.24 -5.33
C ASN A 508 7.61 -16.89 -4.33
N PRO A 509 7.12 -17.41 -3.20
CA PRO A 509 7.92 -18.18 -2.27
C PRO A 509 8.09 -19.66 -2.67
N GLY A 510 7.44 -20.10 -3.76
CA GLY A 510 7.49 -21.48 -4.26
C GLY A 510 8.68 -21.74 -5.18
N PRO A 511 9.12 -23.01 -5.31
CA PRO A 511 10.23 -23.37 -6.20
C PRO A 511 9.81 -23.33 -7.67
N LEU A 512 10.76 -22.95 -8.52
CA LEU A 512 10.72 -23.18 -9.98
C LEU A 512 11.51 -24.44 -10.31
N THR A 513 11.07 -25.21 -11.31
CA THR A 513 11.71 -26.47 -11.75
C THR A 513 12.20 -26.40 -13.18
#